data_63b127cc77a71bda13d57892c6d58cd7
#
_entry.id   63b127cc77a71bda13d57892c6d58cd7
#
_cell.length_a   1.000
_cell.length_b   1.000
_cell.length_c   1.000
_cell.angle_alpha   90.00
_cell.angle_beta   90.00
_cell.angle_gamma   90.00
#
_symmetry.space_group_name_H-M   'P 1'
#
loop_
_entity.id
_entity.type
_entity.pdbx_description
1 polymer ?
#
loop_
_entity_poly.entity_id
_entity_poly.type
_entity_poly.pdbx_seq_one_letter_code
_entity_poly.pdbx_strand_id
1 'polypeptide(L)'
;MLFRSVREVEAFVAEEMGFDDTIHDGPVGIGVKPITEFGTKRLVRKAIEYALEHGRDSVTLVHKGNIMKFTEGAFRDWGYEVAEAEYGEEVITEDTLWEERDGEPPDDAVVVNDRIADNMLQQILTRTDQYDVMAMPNLNGDYVSDACGAQIGGLGIAPGANVGDGRVLAEPVHGSAPKYAGQDKVNPTAMVLSGRIMLEFMGWTDAADLVRDAVEQTIVDRKVTYDIERQIEGGEKLATSEFAAAVVDNLRELA
;
A
#
# COMPACT_ATOMS: atom_id res chain seq x y z
N MET A 1 -2.10 22.01 -0.01
CA MET A 1 -2.35 23.48 0.03
C MET A 1 -1.89 24.02 -1.32
N LEU A 2 -2.80 24.58 -2.10
CA LEU A 2 -2.46 25.22 -3.37
C LEU A 2 -2.03 26.66 -3.08
N PHE A 3 -0.78 26.99 -3.34
CA PHE A 3 -0.32 28.38 -3.28
C PHE A 3 -0.94 29.17 -4.43
N ARG A 4 -1.62 30.27 -4.12
CA ARG A 4 -2.25 31.14 -5.13
C ARG A 4 -1.25 31.99 -5.89
N SER A 5 -0.02 32.14 -5.35
CA SER A 5 1.03 32.94 -5.98
C SER A 5 2.39 32.26 -5.81
N VAL A 6 3.01 31.90 -6.92
CA VAL A 6 4.40 31.41 -6.95
C VAL A 6 5.36 32.51 -6.46
N ARG A 7 5.07 33.76 -6.76
CA ARG A 7 5.91 34.90 -6.36
C ARG A 7 6.03 35.08 -4.85
N GLU A 8 4.99 34.74 -4.08
CA GLU A 8 5.06 34.78 -2.60
C GLU A 8 6.00 33.70 -2.07
N VAL A 9 6.03 32.53 -2.70
CA VAL A 9 6.95 31.45 -2.32
C VAL A 9 8.37 31.78 -2.76
N GLU A 10 8.56 32.36 -3.94
CA GLU A 10 9.88 32.82 -4.41
C GLU A 10 10.44 33.90 -3.48
N ALA A 11 9.62 34.88 -3.08
CA ALA A 11 10.01 35.90 -2.11
C ALA A 11 10.41 35.27 -0.76
N PHE A 12 9.62 34.35 -0.24
CA PHE A 12 9.95 33.63 1.00
C PHE A 12 11.26 32.85 0.89
N VAL A 13 11.47 32.12 -0.21
CA VAL A 13 12.69 31.34 -0.44
C VAL A 13 13.91 32.26 -0.56
N ALA A 14 13.78 33.40 -1.23
CA ALA A 14 14.86 34.36 -1.37
C ALA A 14 15.17 35.10 -0.05
N GLU A 15 14.14 35.61 0.65
CA GLU A 15 14.29 36.45 1.84
C GLU A 15 14.64 35.64 3.11
N GLU A 16 14.00 34.47 3.31
CA GLU A 16 14.14 33.69 4.54
C GLU A 16 15.17 32.55 4.39
N MET A 17 15.32 31.99 3.20
CA MET A 17 16.24 30.87 2.96
C MET A 17 17.56 31.27 2.26
N GLY A 18 17.67 32.55 1.84
CA GLY A 18 18.89 33.07 1.22
C GLY A 18 19.17 32.53 -0.19
N PHE A 19 18.15 32.04 -0.88
CA PHE A 19 18.25 31.62 -2.27
C PHE A 19 17.93 32.80 -3.19
N ASP A 20 18.95 33.36 -3.80
CA ASP A 20 18.85 34.58 -4.63
C ASP A 20 18.67 34.28 -6.15
N ASP A 21 18.65 33.03 -6.52
CA ASP A 21 18.42 32.61 -7.90
C ASP A 21 16.92 32.49 -8.19
N THR A 22 16.45 33.19 -9.22
CA THR A 22 15.09 33.05 -9.75
C THR A 22 14.85 31.59 -10.15
N ILE A 23 13.80 30.97 -9.62
CA ILE A 23 13.51 29.57 -9.89
C ILE A 23 13.30 29.34 -11.39
N HIS A 24 12.62 30.25 -12.08
CA HIS A 24 12.45 30.23 -13.53
C HIS A 24 11.75 31.47 -14.09
N ASP A 25 12.08 31.86 -15.32
CA ASP A 25 11.32 32.86 -16.10
C ASP A 25 10.17 32.14 -16.82
N GLY A 26 8.94 32.23 -16.31
CA GLY A 26 7.74 31.66 -16.93
C GLY A 26 6.77 31.05 -15.93
N PRO A 27 5.77 30.27 -16.39
CA PRO A 27 4.83 29.59 -15.51
C PRO A 27 5.52 28.51 -14.66
N VAL A 28 5.42 28.63 -13.33
CA VAL A 28 6.01 27.70 -12.36
C VAL A 28 4.91 27.12 -11.47
N GLY A 29 4.93 25.82 -11.23
CA GLY A 29 4.10 25.14 -10.23
C GLY A 29 4.94 24.81 -9.00
N ILE A 30 4.41 25.13 -7.80
CA ILE A 30 5.05 24.83 -6.52
C ILE A 30 4.11 24.01 -5.65
N GLY A 31 4.65 22.96 -5.00
CA GLY A 31 3.98 22.15 -4.00
C GLY A 31 4.82 22.02 -2.72
N VAL A 32 4.15 22.02 -1.56
CA VAL A 32 4.80 21.71 -0.28
C VAL A 32 4.47 20.27 0.12
N LYS A 33 5.50 19.48 0.38
CA LYS A 33 5.39 18.10 0.82
C LYS A 33 5.83 18.00 2.30
N PRO A 34 4.90 18.05 3.25
CA PRO A 34 5.22 17.82 4.65
C PRO A 34 5.32 16.33 4.95
N ILE A 35 6.26 15.95 5.79
CA ILE A 35 6.31 14.67 6.51
C ILE A 35 6.33 15.01 8.00
N THR A 36 5.50 14.34 8.79
CA THR A 36 5.43 14.60 10.23
C THR A 36 5.83 13.37 11.02
N GLU A 37 6.51 13.57 12.15
CA GLU A 37 6.86 12.50 13.07
C GLU A 37 5.62 11.72 13.52
N PHE A 38 4.58 12.42 13.96
CA PHE A 38 3.32 11.80 14.39
C PHE A 38 2.71 10.89 13.31
N GLY A 39 2.59 11.39 12.07
CA GLY A 39 2.01 10.63 10.97
C GLY A 39 2.86 9.43 10.58
N THR A 40 4.19 9.60 10.58
CA THR A 40 5.14 8.53 10.29
C THR A 40 5.07 7.42 11.33
N LYS A 41 5.23 7.78 12.61
CA LYS A 41 5.21 6.80 13.71
C LYS A 41 3.88 6.05 13.78
N ARG A 42 2.76 6.73 13.54
CA ARG A 42 1.44 6.08 13.45
C ARG A 42 1.37 5.05 12.31
N LEU A 43 1.88 5.39 11.12
CA LEU A 43 1.89 4.48 9.97
C LEU A 43 2.76 3.26 10.25
N VAL A 44 3.97 3.48 10.76
CA VAL A 44 4.92 2.38 11.01
C VAL A 44 4.41 1.44 12.10
N ARG A 45 3.80 1.96 13.19
CA ARG A 45 3.11 1.11 14.17
C ARG A 45 2.07 0.21 13.51
N LYS A 46 1.21 0.78 12.67
CA LYS A 46 0.19 -0.01 11.96
C LYS A 46 0.79 -1.07 11.05
N ALA A 47 1.92 -0.79 10.41
CA ALA A 47 2.60 -1.76 9.57
C ALA A 47 3.20 -2.91 10.40
N ILE A 48 3.82 -2.60 11.53
CA ILE A 48 4.39 -3.61 12.44
C ILE A 48 3.27 -4.43 13.10
N GLU A 49 2.24 -3.78 13.65
CA GLU A 49 1.06 -4.45 14.21
C GLU A 49 0.44 -5.42 13.19
N TYR A 50 0.26 -4.96 11.95
CA TYR A 50 -0.27 -5.80 10.87
C TYR A 50 0.64 -7.01 10.58
N ALA A 51 1.96 -6.81 10.56
CA ALA A 51 2.91 -7.90 10.34
C ALA A 51 2.82 -8.96 11.45
N LEU A 52 2.81 -8.53 12.71
CA LEU A 52 2.68 -9.40 13.88
C LEU A 52 1.34 -10.15 13.91
N GLU A 53 0.23 -9.44 13.68
CA GLU A 53 -1.12 -10.03 13.69
C GLU A 53 -1.34 -11.06 12.59
N HIS A 54 -0.65 -10.90 11.44
CA HIS A 54 -0.85 -11.77 10.25
C HIS A 54 0.33 -12.70 9.98
N GLY A 55 1.28 -12.83 10.92
CA GLY A 55 2.45 -13.71 10.79
C GLY A 55 3.27 -13.38 9.55
N ARG A 56 3.56 -12.07 9.33
CA ARG A 56 4.42 -11.60 8.24
C ARG A 56 5.85 -11.46 8.72
N ASP A 57 6.80 -11.81 7.86
CA ASP A 57 8.21 -11.90 8.25
C ASP A 57 8.93 -10.54 8.23
N SER A 58 8.41 -9.56 7.47
CA SER A 58 9.11 -8.28 7.31
C SER A 58 8.22 -7.05 7.15
N VAL A 59 8.75 -5.90 7.61
CA VAL A 59 8.24 -4.56 7.31
C VAL A 59 9.35 -3.75 6.65
N THR A 60 9.12 -3.31 5.41
CA THR A 60 10.07 -2.50 4.65
C THR A 60 9.66 -1.03 4.61
N LEU A 61 10.51 -0.15 5.14
CA LEU A 61 10.35 1.29 5.05
C LEU A 61 10.82 1.79 3.67
N VAL A 62 9.90 2.22 2.82
CA VAL A 62 10.26 2.67 1.47
C VAL A 62 10.29 4.20 1.40
N HIS A 63 11.43 4.76 1.02
CA HIS A 63 11.66 6.21 1.07
C HIS A 63 12.67 6.68 0.01
N LYS A 64 12.76 8.01 -0.20
CA LYS A 64 13.79 8.67 -1.02
C LYS A 64 14.71 9.55 -0.14
N GLY A 65 15.05 9.09 1.05
CA GLY A 65 15.79 9.83 2.05
C GLY A 65 17.24 10.20 1.67
N ASN A 66 17.83 9.52 0.68
CA ASN A 66 19.14 9.90 0.16
C ASN A 66 19.14 11.26 -0.56
N ILE A 67 18.01 11.69 -1.10
CA ILE A 67 17.79 12.99 -1.76
C ILE A 67 16.98 13.92 -0.85
N MET A 68 15.80 13.48 -0.39
CA MET A 68 14.91 14.26 0.47
C MET A 68 15.19 13.99 1.95
N LYS A 69 16.36 14.43 2.41
CA LYS A 69 16.94 14.06 3.71
C LYS A 69 16.06 14.45 4.90
N PHE A 70 15.46 15.65 4.86
CA PHE A 70 14.68 16.21 5.98
C PHE A 70 13.19 15.84 5.97
N THR A 71 12.73 15.17 4.93
CA THR A 71 11.37 14.65 4.81
C THR A 71 11.39 13.13 4.79
N GLU A 72 11.70 12.51 3.68
CA GLU A 72 11.70 11.05 3.59
C GLU A 72 12.86 10.37 4.33
N GLY A 73 13.99 11.06 4.54
CA GLY A 73 15.03 10.60 5.46
C GLY A 73 14.53 10.57 6.92
N ALA A 74 13.84 11.63 7.34
CA ALA A 74 13.21 11.66 8.65
C ALA A 74 12.10 10.59 8.80
N PHE A 75 11.34 10.28 7.73
CA PHE A 75 10.40 9.16 7.72
C PHE A 75 11.09 7.83 8.06
N ARG A 76 12.22 7.53 7.43
CA ARG A 76 13.02 6.34 7.74
C ARG A 76 13.47 6.33 9.20
N ASP A 77 14.09 7.42 9.64
CA ASP A 77 14.67 7.51 10.99
C ASP A 77 13.60 7.34 12.07
N TRP A 78 12.46 8.03 11.97
CA TRP A 78 11.32 7.85 12.88
C TRP A 78 10.68 6.47 12.79
N GLY A 79 10.78 5.81 11.65
CA GLY A 79 10.33 4.43 11.48
C GLY A 79 11.18 3.45 12.30
N TYR A 80 12.49 3.58 12.23
CA TYR A 80 13.40 2.78 13.06
C TYR A 80 13.26 3.10 14.56
N GLU A 81 13.08 4.37 14.94
CA GLU A 81 12.78 4.74 16.33
C GLU A 81 11.56 3.99 16.90
N VAL A 82 10.50 3.82 16.11
CA VAL A 82 9.32 3.04 16.54
C VAL A 82 9.69 1.56 16.71
N ALA A 83 10.36 0.98 15.73
CA ALA A 83 10.73 -0.43 15.75
C ALA A 83 11.56 -0.77 17.01
N GLU A 84 12.56 0.04 17.30
CA GLU A 84 13.48 -0.19 18.42
C GLU A 84 12.86 0.14 19.78
N ALA A 85 12.13 1.26 19.87
CA ALA A 85 11.64 1.75 21.17
C ALA A 85 10.36 1.07 21.64
N GLU A 86 9.50 0.62 20.72
CA GLU A 86 8.17 0.13 21.06
C GLU A 86 8.01 -1.39 20.87
N TYR A 87 8.82 -2.03 20.01
CA TYR A 87 8.69 -3.45 19.64
C TYR A 87 9.99 -4.26 19.79
N GLY A 88 10.94 -3.79 20.56
CA GLY A 88 12.31 -4.30 20.65
C GLY A 88 12.47 -5.80 20.95
N GLU A 89 11.45 -6.49 21.45
CA GLU A 89 11.49 -7.96 21.65
C GLU A 89 10.84 -8.73 20.48
N GLU A 90 9.94 -8.08 19.73
CA GLU A 90 9.13 -8.68 18.67
C GLU A 90 9.68 -8.35 17.27
N VAL A 91 10.61 -7.40 17.21
CA VAL A 91 11.16 -6.84 15.98
C VAL A 91 12.69 -6.81 16.04
N ILE A 92 13.32 -7.06 14.90
CA ILE A 92 14.76 -6.85 14.72
C ILE A 92 15.01 -5.94 13.52
N THR A 93 15.92 -4.96 13.65
CA THR A 93 16.32 -4.14 12.51
C THR A 93 17.30 -4.88 11.62
N GLU A 94 17.34 -4.55 10.32
CA GLU A 94 18.25 -5.19 9.35
C GLU A 94 19.73 -5.03 9.78
N ASP A 95 20.10 -3.87 10.31
CA ASP A 95 21.47 -3.62 10.78
C ASP A 95 21.80 -4.56 11.97
N THR A 96 20.97 -4.63 12.99
CA THR A 96 21.14 -5.54 14.13
C THR A 96 21.17 -7.01 13.68
N LEU A 97 20.30 -7.39 12.73
CA LEU A 97 20.25 -8.74 12.19
C LEU A 97 21.60 -9.18 11.58
N TRP A 98 22.23 -8.30 10.81
CA TRP A 98 23.53 -8.60 10.19
C TRP A 98 24.70 -8.47 11.18
N GLU A 99 24.69 -7.51 12.10
CA GLU A 99 25.77 -7.28 13.05
C GLU A 99 25.84 -8.36 14.15
N GLU A 100 24.69 -8.85 14.61
CA GLU A 100 24.64 -9.73 15.79
C GLU A 100 24.26 -11.18 15.46
N ARG A 101 23.67 -11.45 14.26
CA ARG A 101 23.07 -12.75 13.94
C ARG A 101 23.42 -13.32 12.57
N ASP A 102 24.41 -12.74 11.88
CA ASP A 102 24.84 -13.22 10.55
C ASP A 102 23.68 -13.32 9.52
N GLY A 103 22.62 -12.54 9.67
CA GLY A 103 21.45 -12.51 8.79
C GLY A 103 20.36 -13.56 9.12
N GLU A 104 20.46 -14.28 10.22
CA GLU A 104 19.44 -15.24 10.68
C GLU A 104 18.50 -14.57 11.70
N PRO A 105 17.21 -14.29 11.35
CA PRO A 105 16.29 -13.69 12.29
C PRO A 105 15.93 -14.64 13.44
N PRO A 106 15.59 -14.12 14.62
CA PRO A 106 14.99 -14.93 15.68
C PRO A 106 13.68 -15.56 15.22
N ASP A 107 13.32 -16.69 15.79
CA ASP A 107 12.01 -17.29 15.58
C ASP A 107 10.92 -16.27 15.97
N ASP A 108 9.91 -16.11 15.11
CA ASP A 108 8.76 -15.21 15.29
C ASP A 108 9.07 -13.69 15.32
N ALA A 109 10.29 -13.25 15.03
CA ALA A 109 10.61 -11.83 14.97
C ALA A 109 10.37 -11.23 13.58
N VAL A 110 9.72 -10.08 13.54
CA VAL A 110 9.54 -9.29 12.31
C VAL A 110 10.80 -8.49 12.01
N VAL A 111 11.34 -8.65 10.80
CA VAL A 111 12.51 -7.88 10.34
C VAL A 111 12.07 -6.51 9.81
N VAL A 112 12.54 -5.42 10.43
CA VAL A 112 12.35 -4.08 9.90
C VAL A 112 13.58 -3.65 9.12
N ASN A 113 13.38 -3.36 7.84
CA ASN A 113 14.43 -2.91 6.93
C ASN A 113 13.98 -1.66 6.16
N ASP A 114 14.90 -1.05 5.38
CA ASP A 114 14.54 0.05 4.50
C ASP A 114 15.03 -0.14 3.06
N ARG A 115 14.33 0.51 2.13
CA ARG A 115 14.72 0.54 0.71
C ARG A 115 14.46 1.91 0.11
N ILE A 116 15.42 2.37 -0.68
CA ILE A 116 15.25 3.56 -1.51
C ILE A 116 14.19 3.28 -2.57
N ALA A 117 13.28 4.23 -2.80
CA ALA A 117 12.09 4.04 -3.64
C ALA A 117 12.38 3.54 -5.05
N ASP A 118 13.44 4.04 -5.71
CA ASP A 118 13.84 3.56 -7.04
C ASP A 118 14.32 2.11 -7.03
N ASN A 119 14.99 1.69 -5.96
CA ASN A 119 15.36 0.29 -5.78
C ASN A 119 14.12 -0.57 -5.53
N MET A 120 13.16 -0.11 -4.70
CA MET A 120 11.90 -0.81 -4.48
C MET A 120 11.12 -1.00 -5.78
N LEU A 121 11.00 0.02 -6.64
CA LEU A 121 10.34 -0.10 -7.95
C LEU A 121 10.96 -1.17 -8.85
N GLN A 122 12.26 -1.43 -8.72
CA GLN A 122 12.93 -2.53 -9.39
C GLN A 122 12.65 -3.88 -8.69
N GLN A 123 12.70 -3.90 -7.36
CA GLN A 123 12.68 -5.15 -6.60
C GLN A 123 11.28 -5.76 -6.53
N ILE A 124 10.23 -4.99 -6.54
CA ILE A 124 8.86 -5.51 -6.69
C ILE A 124 8.63 -6.27 -8.02
N LEU A 125 9.52 -6.14 -9.01
CA LEU A 125 9.47 -6.88 -10.26
C LEU A 125 10.39 -8.10 -10.29
N THR A 126 11.46 -8.09 -9.49
CA THR A 126 12.55 -9.06 -9.60
C THR A 126 12.77 -9.90 -8.35
N ARG A 127 12.22 -9.50 -7.19
CA ARG A 127 12.44 -10.11 -5.87
C ARG A 127 11.21 -9.96 -4.97
N THR A 128 10.03 -10.21 -5.51
CA THR A 128 8.74 -10.05 -4.80
C THR A 128 8.63 -10.88 -3.53
N ASP A 129 9.30 -12.02 -3.50
CA ASP A 129 9.36 -12.97 -2.39
C ASP A 129 10.12 -12.46 -1.16
N GLN A 130 10.80 -11.32 -1.28
CA GLN A 130 11.57 -10.73 -0.17
C GLN A 130 10.79 -9.65 0.60
N TYR A 131 9.55 -9.36 0.22
CA TYR A 131 8.78 -8.24 0.76
C TYR A 131 7.37 -8.68 1.17
N ASP A 132 7.04 -8.48 2.44
CA ASP A 132 5.71 -8.78 2.96
C ASP A 132 4.87 -7.51 3.16
N VAL A 133 5.27 -6.67 4.10
CA VAL A 133 4.59 -5.41 4.41
C VAL A 133 5.49 -4.24 4.02
N MET A 134 4.96 -3.29 3.28
CA MET A 134 5.70 -2.09 2.89
C MET A 134 5.05 -0.84 3.47
N ALA A 135 5.80 -0.11 4.29
CA ALA A 135 5.39 1.18 4.86
C ALA A 135 6.09 2.32 4.12
N MET A 136 5.34 3.29 3.62
CA MET A 136 5.91 4.37 2.82
C MET A 136 5.08 5.66 2.86
N PRO A 137 5.69 6.83 2.56
CA PRO A 137 4.95 8.07 2.38
C PRO A 137 3.88 7.95 1.31
N ASN A 138 2.81 8.73 1.44
CA ASN A 138 1.59 8.65 0.62
C ASN A 138 1.87 8.52 -0.89
N LEU A 139 2.66 9.40 -1.48
CA LEU A 139 2.92 9.39 -2.93
C LEU A 139 3.68 8.13 -3.38
N ASN A 140 4.66 7.69 -2.60
CA ASN A 140 5.41 6.47 -2.90
C ASN A 140 4.48 5.25 -2.80
N GLY A 141 3.59 5.24 -1.80
CA GLY A 141 2.57 4.20 -1.61
C GLY A 141 1.61 4.10 -2.78
N ASP A 142 1.12 5.23 -3.25
CA ASP A 142 0.22 5.32 -4.42
C ASP A 142 0.86 4.68 -5.67
N TYR A 143 2.11 5.04 -5.97
CA TYR A 143 2.83 4.46 -7.12
C TYR A 143 3.12 2.97 -6.97
N VAL A 144 3.59 2.56 -5.80
CA VAL A 144 4.02 1.16 -5.58
C VAL A 144 2.82 0.23 -5.49
N SER A 145 1.73 0.63 -4.84
CA SER A 145 0.53 -0.20 -4.72
C SER A 145 -0.09 -0.51 -6.09
N ASP A 146 -0.16 0.47 -6.99
CA ASP A 146 -0.66 0.27 -8.34
C ASP A 146 0.26 -0.65 -9.16
N ALA A 147 1.58 -0.49 -9.00
CA ALA A 147 2.55 -1.36 -9.66
C ALA A 147 2.46 -2.82 -9.16
N CYS A 148 2.25 -3.04 -7.86
CA CYS A 148 2.00 -4.36 -7.30
C CYS A 148 0.65 -4.93 -7.77
N GLY A 149 -0.40 -4.12 -7.76
CA GLY A 149 -1.72 -4.50 -8.27
C GLY A 149 -1.68 -4.96 -9.74
N ALA A 150 -0.87 -4.30 -10.55
CA ALA A 150 -0.69 -4.69 -11.96
C ALA A 150 -0.10 -6.09 -12.14
N GLN A 151 0.77 -6.54 -11.22
CA GLN A 151 1.42 -7.85 -11.29
C GLN A 151 0.49 -9.01 -10.94
N ILE A 152 -0.51 -8.78 -10.10
CA ILE A 152 -1.45 -9.81 -9.67
C ILE A 152 -2.74 -9.87 -10.50
N GLY A 153 -2.88 -9.03 -11.52
CA GLY A 153 -4.03 -9.07 -12.43
C GLY A 153 -4.64 -7.71 -12.75
N GLY A 154 -4.19 -6.64 -12.11
CA GLY A 154 -4.60 -5.27 -12.36
C GLY A 154 -5.40 -4.65 -11.21
N LEU A 155 -5.72 -3.37 -11.36
CA LEU A 155 -6.39 -2.58 -10.32
C LEU A 155 -7.80 -3.07 -9.95
N GLY A 156 -8.43 -3.87 -10.82
CA GLY A 156 -9.77 -4.45 -10.57
C GLY A 156 -9.80 -5.45 -9.42
N ILE A 157 -8.65 -5.92 -8.94
CA ILE A 157 -8.54 -6.84 -7.81
C ILE A 157 -7.83 -6.24 -6.59
N ALA A 158 -7.36 -5.00 -6.69
CA ALA A 158 -6.62 -4.34 -5.61
C ALA A 158 -7.58 -3.65 -4.63
N PRO A 159 -7.76 -4.17 -3.40
CA PRO A 159 -8.56 -3.52 -2.38
C PRO A 159 -7.82 -2.34 -1.77
N GLY A 160 -8.56 -1.46 -1.12
CA GLY A 160 -8.01 -0.34 -0.37
C GLY A 160 -8.83 -0.03 0.90
N ALA A 161 -8.16 0.59 1.86
CA ALA A 161 -8.80 1.15 3.03
C ALA A 161 -7.99 2.31 3.62
N ASN A 162 -8.68 3.31 4.12
CA ASN A 162 -8.12 4.37 4.95
C ASN A 162 -8.39 4.00 6.41
N VAL A 163 -7.36 3.63 7.15
CA VAL A 163 -7.46 3.16 8.53
C VAL A 163 -7.03 4.27 9.49
N GLY A 164 -7.92 4.60 10.42
CA GLY A 164 -7.67 5.54 11.51
C GLY A 164 -7.95 4.90 12.87
N ASP A 165 -7.80 5.67 13.95
CA ASP A 165 -8.06 5.18 15.29
C ASP A 165 -9.56 4.91 15.49
N GLY A 166 -9.93 3.63 15.56
CA GLY A 166 -11.32 3.17 15.72
C GLY A 166 -12.23 3.47 14.53
N ARG A 167 -11.69 3.73 13.34
CA ARG A 167 -12.44 4.03 12.12
C ARG A 167 -11.75 3.45 10.88
N VAL A 168 -12.54 2.95 9.94
CA VAL A 168 -12.08 2.54 8.62
C VAL A 168 -12.98 3.11 7.54
N LEU A 169 -12.39 3.55 6.45
CA LEU A 169 -13.09 3.85 5.20
C LEU A 169 -12.55 2.89 4.14
N ALA A 170 -13.31 1.86 3.82
CA ALA A 170 -12.95 0.87 2.81
C ALA A 170 -13.37 1.37 1.42
N GLU A 171 -12.42 1.43 0.51
CA GLU A 171 -12.65 1.83 -0.89
C GLU A 171 -11.64 1.12 -1.79
N PRO A 172 -11.97 0.77 -3.04
CA PRO A 172 -11.01 0.21 -3.97
C PRO A 172 -9.96 1.25 -4.37
N VAL A 173 -8.77 0.81 -4.73
CA VAL A 173 -7.69 1.68 -5.18
C VAL A 173 -8.04 2.40 -6.48
N HIS A 174 -8.77 1.73 -7.38
CA HIS A 174 -9.17 2.30 -8.67
C HIS A 174 -10.29 3.36 -8.56
N GLY A 175 -10.33 4.30 -9.52
CA GLY A 175 -11.40 5.29 -9.66
C GLY A 175 -12.72 4.70 -10.22
N SER A 176 -13.68 5.58 -10.51
CA SER A 176 -15.05 5.25 -10.92
C SER A 176 -15.20 4.71 -12.36
N ALA A 177 -14.16 4.73 -13.19
CA ALA A 177 -14.13 4.24 -14.56
C ALA A 177 -15.36 4.66 -15.42
N PRO A 178 -15.67 5.96 -15.59
CA PRO A 178 -16.94 6.42 -16.16
C PRO A 178 -17.21 5.92 -17.58
N LYS A 179 -16.18 5.60 -18.35
CA LYS A 179 -16.33 5.05 -19.71
C LYS A 179 -17.01 3.68 -19.76
N TYR A 180 -17.08 2.97 -18.62
CA TYR A 180 -17.72 1.65 -18.50
C TYR A 180 -19.09 1.72 -17.83
N ALA A 181 -19.57 2.90 -17.47
CA ALA A 181 -20.86 3.07 -16.82
C ALA A 181 -21.99 2.41 -17.63
N GLY A 182 -22.83 1.62 -16.96
CA GLY A 182 -23.97 0.92 -17.57
C GLY A 182 -23.62 -0.28 -18.47
N GLN A 183 -22.36 -0.70 -18.54
CA GLN A 183 -21.94 -1.82 -19.41
C GLN A 183 -21.88 -3.18 -18.70
N ASP A 184 -22.07 -3.22 -17.40
CA ASP A 184 -21.98 -4.45 -16.59
C ASP A 184 -20.69 -5.26 -16.86
N LYS A 185 -19.54 -4.58 -16.90
CA LYS A 185 -18.31 -5.14 -17.45
C LYS A 185 -17.12 -5.13 -16.49
N VAL A 186 -17.05 -4.13 -15.59
CA VAL A 186 -15.87 -3.96 -14.71
C VAL A 186 -15.76 -5.06 -13.67
N ASN A 187 -14.53 -5.36 -13.28
CA ASN A 187 -14.23 -6.31 -12.22
C ASN A 187 -14.64 -5.74 -10.85
N PRO A 188 -15.55 -6.37 -10.08
CA PRO A 188 -15.98 -5.88 -8.78
C PRO A 188 -15.09 -6.36 -7.62
N THR A 189 -14.08 -7.20 -7.89
CA THR A 189 -13.29 -7.88 -6.85
C THR A 189 -12.64 -6.90 -5.88
N ALA A 190 -12.07 -5.80 -6.37
CA ALA A 190 -11.44 -4.79 -5.51
C ALA A 190 -12.44 -4.20 -4.50
N MET A 191 -13.68 -3.93 -4.90
CA MET A 191 -14.73 -3.44 -4.01
C MET A 191 -15.15 -4.52 -2.99
N VAL A 192 -15.30 -5.76 -3.42
CA VAL A 192 -15.65 -6.89 -2.53
C VAL A 192 -14.56 -7.11 -1.49
N LEU A 193 -13.29 -7.12 -1.90
CA LEU A 193 -12.16 -7.28 -1.00
C LEU A 193 -11.93 -6.05 -0.10
N SER A 194 -12.27 -4.84 -0.54
CA SER A 194 -12.30 -3.68 0.35
C SER A 194 -13.37 -3.85 1.46
N GLY A 195 -14.53 -4.40 1.10
CA GLY A 195 -15.56 -4.81 2.08
C GLY A 195 -15.04 -5.87 3.06
N ARG A 196 -14.23 -6.82 2.60
CA ARG A 196 -13.56 -7.80 3.46
C ARG A 196 -12.66 -7.12 4.50
N ILE A 197 -11.85 -6.14 4.12
CA ILE A 197 -11.00 -5.37 5.06
C ILE A 197 -11.86 -4.66 6.12
N MET A 198 -13.02 -4.13 5.73
CA MET A 198 -13.96 -3.52 6.67
C MET A 198 -14.50 -4.54 7.70
N LEU A 199 -14.85 -5.75 7.26
CA LEU A 199 -15.33 -6.82 8.14
C LEU A 199 -14.24 -7.23 9.14
N GLU A 200 -13.02 -7.40 8.67
CA GLU A 200 -11.86 -7.72 9.51
C GLU A 200 -11.60 -6.63 10.56
N PHE A 201 -11.62 -5.34 10.16
CA PHE A 201 -11.50 -4.22 11.08
C PHE A 201 -12.61 -4.19 12.16
N MET A 202 -13.80 -4.66 11.84
CA MET A 202 -14.92 -4.81 12.78
C MET A 202 -14.79 -6.02 13.73
N GLY A 203 -13.76 -6.85 13.57
CA GLY A 203 -13.56 -8.10 14.31
C GLY A 203 -14.42 -9.25 13.81
N TRP A 204 -15.01 -9.14 12.62
CA TRP A 204 -15.81 -10.20 11.98
C TRP A 204 -14.91 -11.05 11.07
N THR A 205 -13.88 -11.62 11.66
CA THR A 205 -12.80 -12.33 10.95
C THR A 205 -13.31 -13.53 10.16
N ASP A 206 -14.19 -14.36 10.74
CA ASP A 206 -14.78 -15.51 10.05
C ASP A 206 -15.54 -15.09 8.77
N ALA A 207 -16.27 -13.97 8.85
CA ALA A 207 -16.99 -13.44 7.70
C ALA A 207 -16.03 -12.84 6.66
N ALA A 208 -14.95 -12.20 7.10
CA ALA A 208 -13.92 -11.66 6.22
C ALA A 208 -13.18 -12.77 5.46
N ASP A 209 -12.83 -13.86 6.16
CA ASP A 209 -12.19 -15.03 5.57
C ASP A 209 -13.13 -15.73 4.58
N LEU A 210 -14.39 -15.91 4.92
CA LEU A 210 -15.38 -16.51 4.02
C LEU A 210 -15.54 -15.70 2.72
N VAL A 211 -15.53 -14.37 2.80
CA VAL A 211 -15.58 -13.51 1.59
C VAL A 211 -14.32 -13.68 0.74
N ARG A 212 -13.13 -13.75 1.36
CA ARG A 212 -11.85 -14.01 0.65
C ARG A 212 -11.92 -15.35 -0.07
N ASP A 213 -12.24 -16.40 0.65
CA ASP A 213 -12.26 -17.78 0.15
C ASP A 213 -13.27 -17.94 -0.99
N ALA A 214 -14.43 -17.28 -0.91
CA ALA A 214 -15.42 -17.28 -1.99
C ALA A 214 -14.94 -16.58 -3.26
N VAL A 215 -14.20 -15.47 -3.12
CA VAL A 215 -13.57 -14.78 -4.26
C VAL A 215 -12.49 -15.65 -4.87
N GLU A 216 -11.61 -16.23 -4.05
CA GLU A 216 -10.55 -17.13 -4.49
C GLU A 216 -11.13 -18.34 -5.23
N GLN A 217 -12.14 -18.99 -4.67
CA GLN A 217 -12.79 -20.14 -5.30
C GLN A 217 -13.41 -19.76 -6.66
N THR A 218 -14.02 -18.59 -6.77
CA THR A 218 -14.59 -18.12 -8.04
C THR A 218 -13.52 -17.98 -9.12
N ILE A 219 -12.33 -17.49 -8.76
CA ILE A 219 -11.19 -17.38 -9.68
C ILE A 219 -10.61 -18.76 -10.00
N VAL A 220 -10.50 -19.65 -9.01
CA VAL A 220 -10.04 -21.04 -9.20
C VAL A 220 -10.98 -21.79 -10.16
N ASP A 221 -12.29 -21.56 -10.07
CA ASP A 221 -13.30 -22.08 -10.99
C ASP A 221 -13.20 -21.48 -12.40
N ARG A 222 -12.25 -20.56 -12.61
CA ARG A 222 -12.03 -19.81 -13.86
C ARG A 222 -13.20 -18.92 -14.28
N LYS A 223 -14.07 -18.58 -13.37
CA LYS A 223 -15.18 -17.63 -13.55
C LYS A 223 -14.66 -16.24 -13.26
N VAL A 224 -14.38 -15.44 -14.31
CA VAL A 224 -13.62 -14.20 -14.18
C VAL A 224 -14.17 -13.10 -15.09
N THR A 225 -13.89 -11.85 -14.77
CA THR A 225 -14.22 -10.72 -15.62
C THR A 225 -13.23 -10.55 -16.78
N TYR A 226 -13.55 -9.69 -17.75
CA TYR A 226 -12.82 -9.51 -19.01
C TYR A 226 -11.32 -9.18 -18.86
N ASP A 227 -10.93 -8.56 -17.76
CA ASP A 227 -9.56 -8.13 -17.46
C ASP A 227 -8.68 -9.31 -17.03
N ILE A 228 -9.23 -10.24 -16.27
CA ILE A 228 -8.54 -11.47 -15.83
C ILE A 228 -8.68 -12.58 -16.90
N GLU A 229 -9.81 -12.70 -17.58
CA GLU A 229 -10.06 -13.74 -18.59
C GLU A 229 -8.95 -13.78 -19.66
N ARG A 230 -8.48 -12.62 -20.12
CA ARG A 230 -7.38 -12.53 -21.09
C ARG A 230 -6.01 -12.97 -20.56
N GLN A 231 -5.89 -13.21 -19.27
CA GLN A 231 -4.65 -13.61 -18.58
C GLN A 231 -4.68 -15.09 -18.17
N ILE A 232 -5.84 -15.73 -18.20
CA ILE A 232 -6.04 -17.12 -17.75
C ILE A 232 -6.54 -17.96 -18.95
N GLU A 233 -5.80 -19.01 -19.29
CA GLU A 233 -6.21 -19.94 -20.34
C GLU A 233 -7.47 -20.71 -19.91
N GLY A 234 -8.51 -20.70 -20.76
CA GLY A 234 -9.78 -21.37 -20.51
C GLY A 234 -10.66 -20.69 -19.46
N GLY A 235 -10.44 -19.38 -19.23
CA GLY A 235 -11.32 -18.57 -18.37
C GLY A 235 -12.72 -18.39 -18.98
N GLU A 236 -13.76 -18.53 -18.16
CA GLU A 236 -15.13 -18.16 -18.48
C GLU A 236 -15.33 -16.68 -18.18
N LYS A 237 -15.55 -15.88 -19.23
CA LYS A 237 -15.74 -14.44 -19.07
C LYS A 237 -17.14 -14.12 -18.59
N LEU A 238 -17.24 -13.53 -17.40
CA LEU A 238 -18.49 -13.08 -16.78
C LEU A 238 -18.65 -11.56 -16.84
N ALA A 239 -19.90 -11.10 -16.86
CA ALA A 239 -20.25 -9.72 -16.56
C ALA A 239 -20.03 -9.40 -15.06
N THR A 240 -20.02 -8.12 -14.68
CA THR A 240 -19.87 -7.70 -13.27
C THR A 240 -20.89 -8.37 -12.36
N SER A 241 -22.16 -8.34 -12.77
CA SER A 241 -23.28 -8.93 -12.01
C SER A 241 -23.21 -10.45 -11.94
N GLU A 242 -22.79 -11.11 -13.00
CA GLU A 242 -22.62 -12.58 -13.05
C GLU A 242 -21.46 -13.03 -12.17
N PHE A 243 -20.34 -12.30 -12.17
CA PHE A 243 -19.22 -12.57 -11.28
C PHE A 243 -19.63 -12.41 -9.81
N ALA A 244 -20.34 -11.33 -9.49
CA ALA A 244 -20.85 -11.11 -8.12
C ALA A 244 -21.81 -12.24 -7.68
N ALA A 245 -22.66 -12.74 -8.58
CA ALA A 245 -23.52 -13.88 -8.29
C ALA A 245 -22.72 -15.16 -8.04
N ALA A 246 -21.69 -15.44 -8.85
CA ALA A 246 -20.81 -16.59 -8.65
C ALA A 246 -20.08 -16.56 -7.30
N VAL A 247 -19.59 -15.37 -6.87
CA VAL A 247 -19.00 -15.19 -5.54
C VAL A 247 -20.01 -15.49 -4.44
N VAL A 248 -21.26 -15.01 -4.57
CA VAL A 248 -22.33 -15.29 -3.60
C VAL A 248 -22.68 -16.77 -3.54
N ASP A 249 -22.67 -17.47 -4.66
CA ASP A 249 -22.95 -18.90 -4.69
C ASP A 249 -21.83 -19.70 -4.00
N ASN A 250 -20.55 -19.39 -4.29
CA ASN A 250 -19.42 -19.99 -3.59
C ASN A 250 -19.44 -19.66 -2.08
N LEU A 251 -19.80 -18.43 -1.70
CA LEU A 251 -19.95 -18.04 -0.30
C LEU A 251 -21.00 -18.90 0.43
N ARG A 252 -22.12 -19.25 -0.22
CA ARG A 252 -23.15 -20.12 0.35
C ARG A 252 -22.71 -21.58 0.45
N GLU A 253 -21.86 -22.03 -0.44
CA GLU A 253 -21.31 -23.40 -0.43
C GLU A 253 -20.25 -23.59 0.64
N LEU A 254 -19.50 -22.53 0.96
CA LEU A 254 -18.42 -22.55 1.96
C LEU A 254 -18.92 -22.27 3.39
N ALA A 255 -20.11 -21.65 3.56
CA ALA A 255 -20.70 -21.32 4.86
C ALA A 255 -21.39 -22.51 5.50
#